data_23212fb0ae22a1e985bdd50bfd149995
#
_entry.id   23212fb0ae22a1e985bdd50bfd149995
#
_cell.length_a   1.000
_cell.length_b   1.000
_cell.length_c   1.000
_cell.angle_alpha   90.00
_cell.angle_beta   90.00
_cell.angle_gamma   90.00
#
_symmetry.space_group_name_H-M   'P 1'
#
loop_
_entity.id
_entity.type
_entity.pdbx_description
1 polymer ?
#
loop_
_entity_poly.entity_id
_entity_poly.type
_entity_poly.pdbx_seq_one_letter_code
_entity_poly.pdbx_strand_id
1 'polypeptide(L)'
;MPYTLEQLSDRQDLVDLLHAYCRAVDDNRPDDVAELFAEDCVLDYGGDYSNLVGRNLARKFFAGGTDRLYKRSAHHVSNIEIGFTGPDADGRRTATGCTYVWAWHEFNQDQFDTEMPNAWVYGRYHDRFVHHDGQWLIAARTFRALGHHDWQSPVTYIDREPRRSAPRVP
;
A
#
# COMPACT_ATOMS: atom_id res chain seq x y z
N MET A 1 -22.45 -3.99 -13.16
CA MET A 1 -22.45 -4.41 -14.58
C MET A 1 -21.30 -5.38 -14.79
N PRO A 2 -21.39 -6.35 -15.74
CA PRO A 2 -20.24 -7.22 -16.02
C PRO A 2 -19.09 -6.40 -16.59
N TYR A 3 -17.86 -6.81 -16.28
CA TYR A 3 -16.66 -6.22 -16.86
C TYR A 3 -16.57 -6.50 -18.37
N THR A 4 -16.01 -5.56 -19.12
CA THR A 4 -15.55 -5.82 -20.49
C THR A 4 -14.27 -6.68 -20.47
N LEU A 5 -13.88 -7.25 -21.61
CA LEU A 5 -12.61 -7.99 -21.71
C LEU A 5 -11.40 -7.09 -21.41
N GLU A 6 -11.43 -5.82 -21.84
CA GLU A 6 -10.39 -4.85 -21.54
C GLU A 6 -10.33 -4.60 -20.01
N GLN A 7 -11.46 -4.38 -19.35
CA GLN A 7 -11.50 -4.21 -17.89
C GLN A 7 -11.04 -5.44 -17.14
N LEU A 8 -11.26 -6.65 -17.64
CA LEU A 8 -10.73 -7.87 -17.03
C LEU A 8 -9.20 -7.95 -17.17
N SER A 9 -8.64 -7.56 -18.33
CA SER A 9 -7.19 -7.45 -18.52
C SER A 9 -6.61 -6.39 -17.59
N ASP A 10 -7.16 -5.18 -17.61
CA ASP A 10 -6.74 -4.07 -16.74
C ASP A 10 -6.79 -4.46 -15.26
N ARG A 11 -7.83 -5.21 -14.85
CA ARG A 11 -7.92 -5.70 -13.47
C ARG A 11 -6.78 -6.64 -13.13
N GLN A 12 -6.40 -7.54 -14.03
CA GLN A 12 -5.27 -8.44 -13.81
C GLN A 12 -3.96 -7.67 -13.72
N ASP A 13 -3.74 -6.70 -14.61
CA ASP A 13 -2.54 -5.85 -14.59
C ASP A 13 -2.43 -5.06 -13.28
N LEU A 14 -3.55 -4.56 -12.74
CA LEU A 14 -3.59 -3.87 -11.45
C LEU A 14 -3.30 -4.82 -10.27
N VAL A 15 -3.78 -6.06 -10.31
CA VAL A 15 -3.44 -7.08 -9.32
C VAL A 15 -1.95 -7.41 -9.37
N ASP A 16 -1.39 -7.56 -10.56
CA ASP A 16 0.03 -7.84 -10.76
C ASP A 16 0.92 -6.67 -10.32
N LEU A 17 0.47 -5.43 -10.52
CA LEU A 17 1.10 -4.21 -10.01
C LEU A 17 1.17 -4.22 -8.46
N LEU A 18 0.08 -4.58 -7.79
CA LEU A 18 0.05 -4.70 -6.32
C LEU A 18 0.97 -5.80 -5.81
N HIS A 19 1.03 -6.94 -6.50
CA HIS A 19 1.97 -8.01 -6.17
C HIS A 19 3.42 -7.63 -6.45
N ALA A 20 3.69 -6.88 -7.54
CA ALA A 20 5.02 -6.37 -7.86
C ALA A 20 5.50 -5.40 -6.78
N TYR A 21 4.62 -4.54 -6.29
CA TYR A 21 4.90 -3.64 -5.16
C TYR A 21 5.33 -4.44 -3.92
N CYS A 22 4.55 -5.44 -3.49
CA CYS A 22 4.89 -6.26 -2.33
C CYS A 22 6.27 -6.92 -2.49
N ARG A 23 6.52 -7.57 -3.64
CA ARG A 23 7.83 -8.21 -3.90
C ARG A 23 8.98 -7.21 -3.89
N ALA A 24 8.82 -6.03 -4.49
CA ALA A 24 9.89 -5.05 -4.56
C ALA A 24 10.22 -4.46 -3.18
N VAL A 25 9.21 -4.27 -2.32
CA VAL A 25 9.42 -3.84 -0.93
C VAL A 25 10.10 -4.94 -0.12
N ASP A 26 9.63 -6.19 -0.22
CA ASP A 26 10.17 -7.32 0.56
C ASP A 26 11.60 -7.68 0.15
N ASP A 27 11.91 -7.54 -1.14
CA ASP A 27 13.25 -7.76 -1.69
C ASP A 27 14.19 -6.55 -1.51
N ASN A 28 13.70 -5.49 -0.87
CA ASN A 28 14.47 -4.27 -0.64
C ASN A 28 15.01 -3.64 -1.93
N ARG A 29 14.12 -3.41 -2.90
CA ARG A 29 14.43 -2.80 -4.21
C ARG A 29 13.71 -1.47 -4.38
N PRO A 30 14.19 -0.39 -3.69
CA PRO A 30 13.49 0.90 -3.66
C PRO A 30 13.35 1.57 -5.03
N ASP A 31 14.28 1.34 -5.94
CA ASP A 31 14.15 1.85 -7.30
C ASP A 31 13.00 1.17 -8.04
N ASP A 32 12.89 -0.16 -7.94
CA ASP A 32 11.79 -0.89 -8.55
C ASP A 32 10.44 -0.52 -7.92
N VAL A 33 10.40 -0.31 -6.59
CA VAL A 33 9.20 0.21 -5.92
C VAL A 33 8.81 1.57 -6.51
N ALA A 34 9.76 2.48 -6.67
CA ALA A 34 9.48 3.82 -7.19
C ALA A 34 8.93 3.80 -8.61
N GLU A 35 9.41 2.89 -9.48
CA GLU A 35 8.93 2.78 -10.86
C GLU A 35 7.47 2.29 -10.99
N LEU A 36 6.89 1.73 -9.93
CA LEU A 36 5.47 1.37 -9.87
C LEU A 36 4.55 2.56 -9.61
N PHE A 37 5.11 3.72 -9.29
CA PHE A 37 4.36 4.96 -9.04
C PHE A 37 4.45 5.94 -10.22
N ALA A 38 3.37 6.72 -10.41
CA ALA A 38 3.38 7.81 -11.37
C ALA A 38 4.41 8.88 -10.96
N GLU A 39 4.91 9.67 -11.93
CA GLU A 39 5.89 10.73 -11.69
C GLU A 39 5.41 11.75 -10.65
N ASP A 40 4.13 12.09 -10.69
CA ASP A 40 3.45 13.05 -9.83
C ASP A 40 2.66 12.39 -8.69
N CYS A 41 3.02 11.15 -8.33
CA CYS A 41 2.30 10.39 -7.30
C CYS A 41 2.23 11.11 -5.96
N VAL A 42 1.20 10.78 -5.19
CA VAL A 42 1.03 11.29 -3.82
C VAL A 42 0.88 10.11 -2.87
N LEU A 43 1.77 10.02 -1.88
CA LEU A 43 1.76 8.95 -0.89
C LEU A 43 1.45 9.49 0.50
N ASP A 44 0.64 8.77 1.23
CA ASP A 44 0.29 9.03 2.62
C ASP A 44 0.37 7.73 3.43
N TYR A 45 1.44 7.60 4.22
CA TYR A 45 1.64 6.49 5.17
C TYR A 45 1.40 6.93 6.62
N GLY A 46 0.86 8.14 6.81
CA GLY A 46 0.56 8.72 8.12
C GLY A 46 1.75 9.39 8.80
N GLY A 47 1.45 10.18 9.83
CA GLY A 47 2.47 10.91 10.60
C GLY A 47 3.39 11.75 9.73
N ASP A 48 4.69 11.63 9.96
CA ASP A 48 5.74 12.35 9.22
C ASP A 48 5.87 11.92 7.75
N TYR A 49 5.22 10.82 7.35
CA TYR A 49 5.24 10.24 6.01
C TYR A 49 3.93 10.49 5.25
N SER A 50 3.20 11.53 5.64
CA SER A 50 2.02 11.97 4.91
C SER A 50 2.39 12.96 3.81
N ASN A 51 1.60 12.97 2.72
CA ASN A 51 1.73 13.90 1.59
C ASN A 51 3.13 13.92 0.94
N LEU A 52 3.71 12.74 0.71
CA LEU A 52 4.95 12.60 -0.05
C LEU A 52 4.62 12.73 -1.54
N VAL A 53 5.05 13.82 -2.17
CA VAL A 53 4.70 14.14 -3.56
C VAL A 53 5.87 13.85 -4.51
N GLY A 54 5.58 13.05 -5.54
CA GLY A 54 6.48 12.71 -6.63
C GLY A 54 7.32 11.46 -6.42
N ARG A 55 7.56 10.74 -7.52
CA ARG A 55 8.30 9.46 -7.57
C ARG A 55 9.68 9.54 -6.89
N ASN A 56 10.39 10.65 -7.04
CA ASN A 56 11.70 10.81 -6.40
C ASN A 56 11.62 10.84 -4.87
N LEU A 57 10.55 11.42 -4.31
CA LEU A 57 10.35 11.41 -2.86
C LEU A 57 9.89 10.04 -2.38
N ALA A 58 9.05 9.34 -3.16
CA ALA A 58 8.71 7.94 -2.93
C ALA A 58 9.97 7.06 -2.87
N ARG A 59 10.87 7.19 -3.87
CA ARG A 59 12.17 6.45 -3.89
C ARG A 59 12.98 6.70 -2.61
N LYS A 60 13.10 7.94 -2.17
CA LYS A 60 13.83 8.28 -0.94
C LYS A 60 13.16 7.70 0.31
N PHE A 61 11.84 7.70 0.35
CA PHE A 61 11.09 7.10 1.45
C PHE A 61 11.36 5.60 1.57
N PHE A 62 11.29 4.86 0.47
CA PHE A 62 11.57 3.42 0.49
C PHE A 62 13.06 3.12 0.75
N ALA A 63 14.00 3.85 0.16
CA ALA A 63 15.44 3.67 0.38
C ALA A 63 15.92 4.06 1.78
N GLY A 64 15.29 5.05 2.39
CA GLY A 64 15.73 5.58 3.69
C GLY A 64 14.91 5.09 4.88
N GLY A 65 13.64 4.74 4.65
CA GLY A 65 12.70 4.36 5.70
C GLY A 65 12.63 2.86 5.91
N THR A 66 12.24 2.13 4.89
CA THR A 66 12.02 0.68 5.01
C THR A 66 13.32 -0.10 5.13
N ASP A 67 14.32 0.20 4.30
CA ASP A 67 15.65 -0.43 4.33
C ASP A 67 16.38 -0.30 5.65
N ARG A 68 16.28 0.89 6.21
CA ARG A 68 17.00 1.21 7.42
C ARG A 68 16.33 0.59 8.64
N LEU A 69 15.00 0.59 8.69
CA LEU A 69 14.24 0.15 9.86
C LEU A 69 14.06 -1.36 9.89
N TYR A 70 13.89 -1.99 8.72
CA TYR A 70 13.55 -3.41 8.63
C TYR A 70 14.67 -4.20 8.01
N LYS A 71 15.04 -5.28 8.67
CA LYS A 71 15.98 -6.27 8.16
C LYS A 71 15.33 -7.19 7.13
N ARG A 72 14.07 -7.51 7.36
CA ARG A 72 13.23 -8.32 6.47
C ARG A 72 11.77 -7.92 6.62
N SER A 73 11.01 -8.07 5.55
CA SER A 73 9.57 -7.93 5.57
C SER A 73 8.88 -8.99 4.70
N ALA A 74 7.61 -9.19 4.93
CA ALA A 74 6.77 -10.03 4.10
C ALA A 74 5.37 -9.42 4.02
N HIS A 75 5.02 -8.87 2.86
CA HIS A 75 3.75 -8.23 2.59
C HIS A 75 2.78 -9.21 1.92
N HIS A 76 1.59 -9.32 2.47
CA HIS A 76 0.49 -10.08 1.90
C HIS A 76 -0.67 -9.14 1.61
N VAL A 77 -1.19 -9.19 0.40
CA VAL A 77 -2.37 -8.41 0.00
C VAL A 77 -3.53 -9.34 -0.33
N SER A 78 -4.74 -8.90 0.02
CA SER A 78 -5.96 -9.66 -0.17
C SER A 78 -7.17 -8.74 -0.30
N ASN A 79 -8.35 -9.32 -0.57
CA ASN A 79 -9.61 -8.58 -0.69
C ASN A 79 -9.45 -7.35 -1.59
N ILE A 80 -8.86 -7.59 -2.77
CA ILE A 80 -8.55 -6.54 -3.73
C ILE A 80 -9.83 -6.10 -4.43
N GLU A 81 -10.27 -4.89 -4.12
CA GLU A 81 -11.38 -4.22 -4.78
C GLU A 81 -10.82 -3.21 -5.77
N ILE A 82 -11.29 -3.27 -7.01
CA ILE A 82 -10.91 -2.34 -8.08
C ILE A 82 -12.17 -1.78 -8.73
N GLY A 83 -12.24 -0.47 -8.80
CA GLY A 83 -13.30 0.27 -9.48
C GLY A 83 -12.71 1.10 -10.62
N PHE A 84 -13.16 0.85 -11.87
CA PHE A 84 -12.77 1.69 -12.98
C PHE A 84 -13.55 3.00 -12.94
N THR A 85 -12.81 4.10 -13.07
CA THR A 85 -13.38 5.45 -13.13
C THR A 85 -13.28 5.97 -14.58
N GLY A 86 -13.93 7.07 -14.86
CA GLY A 86 -13.77 7.70 -16.20
C GLY A 86 -12.32 8.16 -16.42
N PRO A 87 -11.98 8.56 -17.66
CA PRO A 87 -10.66 9.11 -17.94
C PRO A 87 -10.40 10.37 -17.12
N ASP A 88 -9.12 10.63 -16.82
CA ASP A 88 -8.70 11.90 -16.20
C ASP A 88 -8.74 13.06 -17.20
N ALA A 89 -8.28 14.24 -16.76
CA ALA A 89 -8.28 15.45 -17.59
C ALA A 89 -7.41 15.32 -18.87
N ASP A 90 -6.42 14.42 -18.83
CA ASP A 90 -5.52 14.14 -19.96
C ASP A 90 -6.03 12.99 -20.83
N GLY A 91 -7.22 12.45 -20.55
CA GLY A 91 -7.82 11.34 -21.27
C GLY A 91 -7.25 9.97 -20.91
N ARG A 92 -6.41 9.84 -19.87
CA ARG A 92 -5.83 8.57 -19.44
C ARG A 92 -6.86 7.74 -18.68
N ARG A 93 -6.88 6.43 -18.90
CA ARG A 93 -7.72 5.51 -18.10
C ARG A 93 -7.32 5.56 -16.64
N THR A 94 -8.31 5.55 -15.75
CA THR A 94 -8.10 5.58 -14.31
C THR A 94 -8.91 4.53 -13.57
N ALA A 95 -8.41 4.15 -12.39
CA ALA A 95 -9.08 3.23 -11.48
C ALA A 95 -8.81 3.62 -10.03
N THR A 96 -9.66 3.14 -9.14
CA THR A 96 -9.44 3.19 -7.70
C THR A 96 -9.32 1.78 -7.13
N GLY A 97 -8.63 1.62 -6.01
CA GLY A 97 -8.52 0.35 -5.32
C GLY A 97 -8.62 0.48 -3.81
N CYS A 98 -9.15 -0.57 -3.21
CA CYS A 98 -9.03 -0.81 -1.78
C CYS A 98 -8.49 -2.23 -1.59
N THR A 99 -7.33 -2.34 -0.93
CA THR A 99 -6.62 -3.62 -0.78
C THR A 99 -6.26 -3.82 0.67
N TYR A 100 -6.65 -4.95 1.25
CA TYR A 100 -6.20 -5.30 2.57
C TYR A 100 -4.74 -5.71 2.52
N VAL A 101 -3.95 -5.23 3.48
CA VAL A 101 -2.55 -5.58 3.64
C VAL A 101 -2.30 -6.15 5.03
N TRP A 102 -1.49 -7.18 5.04
CA TRP A 102 -0.96 -7.82 6.22
C TRP A 102 0.53 -7.97 6.02
N ALA A 103 1.34 -7.28 6.82
CA ALA A 103 2.78 -7.24 6.66
C ALA A 103 3.50 -7.63 7.94
N TRP A 104 4.43 -8.58 7.83
CA TRP A 104 5.36 -8.92 8.87
C TRP A 104 6.66 -8.13 8.69
N HIS A 105 7.26 -7.70 9.80
CA HIS A 105 8.52 -6.96 9.83
C HIS A 105 9.45 -7.51 10.89
N GLU A 106 10.68 -7.80 10.49
CA GLU A 106 11.81 -7.99 11.39
C GLU A 106 12.59 -6.68 11.43
N PHE A 107 12.68 -6.09 12.62
CA PHE A 107 13.41 -4.83 12.77
C PHE A 107 14.91 -5.03 12.70
N ASN A 108 15.61 -4.05 12.15
CA ASN A 108 17.06 -3.97 12.20
C ASN A 108 17.47 -3.47 13.58
N GLN A 109 17.91 -4.36 14.45
CA GLN A 109 18.22 -4.09 15.85
C GLN A 109 19.26 -2.99 16.03
N ASP A 110 20.19 -2.84 15.09
CA ASP A 110 21.24 -1.81 15.11
C ASP A 110 20.70 -0.37 15.05
N GLN A 111 19.42 -0.19 14.76
CA GLN A 111 18.76 1.12 14.68
C GLN A 111 18.03 1.52 15.98
N PHE A 112 18.07 0.68 17.01
CA PHE A 112 17.30 0.90 18.24
C PHE A 112 18.19 0.71 19.47
N ASP A 113 17.94 1.52 20.51
CA ASP A 113 18.64 1.41 21.81
C ASP A 113 18.15 0.21 22.64
N THR A 114 17.00 -0.34 22.30
CA THR A 114 16.40 -1.49 22.96
C THR A 114 15.99 -2.54 21.95
N GLU A 115 15.91 -3.80 22.36
CA GLU A 115 15.45 -4.88 21.49
C GLU A 115 14.02 -4.60 20.99
N MET A 116 13.86 -4.57 19.66
CA MET A 116 12.58 -4.40 18.99
C MET A 116 12.05 -5.77 18.56
N PRO A 117 10.89 -6.20 19.10
CA PRO A 117 10.29 -7.46 18.67
C PRO A 117 9.77 -7.39 17.23
N ASN A 118 9.76 -8.52 16.54
CA ASN A 118 9.12 -8.61 15.24
C ASN A 118 7.65 -8.20 15.33
N ALA A 119 7.17 -7.49 14.34
CA ALA A 119 5.81 -6.95 14.34
C ALA A 119 5.00 -7.33 13.12
N TRP A 120 3.70 -7.43 13.31
CA TRP A 120 2.71 -7.52 12.27
C TRP A 120 1.94 -6.20 12.18
N VAL A 121 1.77 -5.71 10.97
CA VAL A 121 0.96 -4.52 10.67
C VAL A 121 -0.24 -4.95 9.83
N TYR A 122 -1.41 -4.48 10.21
CA TYR A 122 -2.67 -4.72 9.52
C TYR A 122 -3.22 -3.41 9.01
N GLY A 123 -3.61 -3.36 7.76
CA GLY A 123 -4.13 -2.12 7.20
C GLY A 123 -4.84 -2.29 5.87
N ARG A 124 -5.09 -1.16 5.25
CA ARG A 124 -5.61 -1.05 3.90
C ARG A 124 -4.81 -0.04 3.12
N TYR A 125 -4.53 -0.36 1.87
CA TYR A 125 -4.15 0.61 0.86
C TYR A 125 -5.42 1.12 0.18
N HIS A 126 -5.56 2.43 0.11
CA HIS A 126 -6.52 3.13 -0.73
C HIS A 126 -5.74 3.77 -1.85
N ASP A 127 -5.90 3.24 -3.05
CA ASP A 127 -5.12 3.60 -4.22
C ASP A 127 -5.95 4.34 -5.26
N ARG A 128 -5.29 5.24 -5.98
CA ARG A 128 -5.70 5.72 -7.29
C ARG A 128 -4.66 5.26 -8.30
N PHE A 129 -5.13 4.74 -9.41
CA PHE A 129 -4.29 4.25 -10.48
C PHE A 129 -4.50 5.05 -11.75
N VAL A 130 -3.47 5.15 -12.56
CA VAL A 130 -3.50 5.76 -13.89
C VAL A 130 -2.81 4.84 -14.89
N HIS A 131 -3.39 4.70 -16.07
CA HIS A 131 -2.77 3.99 -17.19
C HIS A 131 -1.98 4.99 -18.03
N HIS A 132 -0.67 4.83 -18.11
CA HIS A 132 0.24 5.71 -18.84
C HIS A 132 1.29 4.90 -19.59
N ASP A 133 1.51 5.24 -20.86
CA ASP A 133 2.50 4.58 -21.75
C ASP A 133 2.40 3.05 -21.75
N GLY A 134 1.18 2.53 -21.81
CA GLY A 134 0.93 1.08 -21.91
C GLY A 134 0.97 0.31 -20.58
N GLN A 135 1.14 0.98 -19.44
CA GLN A 135 1.19 0.34 -18.12
C GLN A 135 0.34 1.05 -17.08
N TRP A 136 -0.15 0.31 -16.11
CA TRP A 136 -0.78 0.87 -14.93
C TRP A 136 0.25 1.29 -13.88
N LEU A 137 0.03 2.47 -13.28
CA LEU A 137 0.88 3.04 -12.23
C LEU A 137 0.01 3.47 -11.06
N ILE A 138 0.60 3.48 -9.85
CA ILE A 138 -0.04 4.02 -8.66
C ILE A 138 0.11 5.55 -8.69
N ALA A 139 -0.98 6.28 -8.91
CA ALA A 139 -1.01 7.75 -8.91
C ALA A 139 -1.16 8.33 -7.49
N ALA A 140 -1.83 7.61 -6.60
CA ALA A 140 -1.83 7.96 -5.18
C ALA A 140 -2.04 6.70 -4.34
N ARG A 141 -1.45 6.68 -3.16
CA ARG A 141 -1.66 5.64 -2.15
C ARG A 141 -1.82 6.27 -0.78
N THR A 142 -2.88 5.88 -0.09
CA THR A 142 -3.04 6.15 1.33
C THR A 142 -3.06 4.84 2.09
N PHE A 143 -2.12 4.67 3.02
CA PHE A 143 -2.14 3.54 3.95
C PHE A 143 -2.96 3.91 5.18
N ARG A 144 -3.94 3.08 5.52
CA ARG A 144 -4.72 3.18 6.75
C ARG A 144 -4.43 1.97 7.63
N ALA A 145 -3.64 2.18 8.68
CA ALA A 145 -3.36 1.15 9.66
C ALA A 145 -4.64 0.79 10.43
N LEU A 146 -4.91 -0.49 10.56
CA LEU A 146 -6.01 -1.03 11.39
C LEU A 146 -5.50 -1.50 12.74
N GLY A 147 -4.21 -1.81 12.85
CA GLY A 147 -3.55 -2.24 14.06
C GLY A 147 -2.17 -2.81 13.80
N HIS A 148 -1.46 -3.10 14.87
CA HIS A 148 -0.19 -3.83 14.85
C HIS A 148 -0.13 -4.83 16.00
N HIS A 149 0.75 -5.80 15.89
CA HIS A 149 1.02 -6.79 16.91
C HIS A 149 2.50 -7.16 16.90
N ASP A 150 3.14 -7.08 18.05
CA ASP A 150 4.58 -7.30 18.23
C ASP A 150 4.91 -8.59 19.03
N TRP A 151 3.96 -9.48 19.20
CA TRP A 151 4.07 -10.74 19.97
C TRP A 151 4.31 -10.57 21.49
N GLN A 152 4.70 -9.40 21.94
CA GLN A 152 4.92 -9.09 23.36
C GLN A 152 3.78 -8.28 23.95
N SER A 153 3.04 -7.60 23.09
CA SER A 153 1.93 -6.72 23.48
C SER A 153 0.61 -7.19 22.89
N PRO A 154 -0.51 -6.89 23.53
CA PRO A 154 -1.81 -7.06 22.90
C PRO A 154 -1.91 -6.28 21.59
N VAL A 155 -2.74 -6.73 20.67
CA VAL A 155 -2.99 -6.01 19.42
C VAL A 155 -3.39 -4.57 19.69
N THR A 156 -2.64 -3.62 19.17
CA THR A 156 -2.95 -2.20 19.25
C THR A 156 -3.73 -1.78 18.03
N TYR A 157 -4.91 -1.23 18.25
CA TYR A 157 -5.75 -0.70 17.18
C TYR A 157 -5.46 0.79 17.00
N ILE A 158 -5.07 1.15 15.79
CA ILE A 158 -4.82 2.52 15.38
C ILE A 158 -6.00 2.96 14.53
N ASP A 159 -6.59 4.09 14.86
CA ASP A 159 -7.61 4.76 14.04
C ASP A 159 -8.82 3.87 13.67
N ARG A 160 -9.41 3.23 14.68
CA ARG A 160 -10.62 2.43 14.49
C ARG A 160 -11.85 3.26 14.82
N GLU A 161 -12.63 3.64 13.82
CA GLU A 161 -14.02 3.99 14.07
C GLU A 161 -14.76 2.79 14.68
N PRO A 162 -15.48 2.98 15.80
CA PRO A 162 -16.24 1.90 16.39
C PRO A 162 -17.25 1.38 15.35
N ARG A 163 -17.32 0.07 15.20
CA ARG A 163 -18.37 -0.53 14.36
C ARG A 163 -19.71 0.02 14.84
N ARG A 164 -20.47 0.62 13.93
CA ARG A 164 -21.87 0.91 14.19
C ARG A 164 -22.49 -0.42 14.62
N SER A 165 -23.04 -0.48 15.83
CA SER A 165 -23.76 -1.66 16.29
C SER A 165 -24.84 -1.97 15.23
N ALA A 166 -24.70 -3.08 14.53
CA ALA A 166 -25.78 -3.55 13.69
C ALA A 166 -27.04 -3.66 14.56
N PRO A 167 -28.21 -3.20 14.12
CA PRO A 167 -29.44 -3.41 14.85
C PRO A 167 -29.56 -4.92 15.10
N ARG A 168 -29.81 -5.31 16.35
CA ARG A 168 -30.10 -6.71 16.67
C ARG A 168 -31.32 -7.08 15.84
N VAL A 169 -31.15 -8.02 14.94
CA VAL A 169 -32.30 -8.63 14.26
C VAL A 169 -33.13 -9.32 15.35
N PRO A 170 -34.43 -9.04 15.42
CA PRO A 170 -35.32 -9.65 16.45
C PRO A 170 -35.41 -11.15 16.28
#